data_9b7e021ec4e56a8a5ffaaa9130ebf3b0
#
_entry.id   9b7e021ec4e56a8a5ffaaa9130ebf3b0
#
_cell.length_a   1.000
_cell.length_b   1.000
_cell.length_c   1.000
_cell.angle_alpha   90.00
_cell.angle_beta   90.00
_cell.angle_gamma   90.00
#
_symmetry.space_group_name_H-M   'P 1'
#
loop_
_entity.id
_entity.type
_entity.pdbx_description
1 polymer ?
#
loop_
_entity_poly.entity_id
_entity_poly.type
_entity_poly.pdbx_seq_one_letter_code
_entity_poly.pdbx_strand_id
1 'polypeptide(L)'
;MPERASFGTWNGVESWEFRPGVNIHAVGGEQVLVCRVDYDPGFGVGEHSHEHTEQVMIVTEGELELTVDGETRMLRAGDWAVINRGVVHSVRTENGAQFIEALAPVPLDHVPDRERDLVLGADGGSQHVER
;
A
#
# COMPACT_ATOMS: atom_id res chain seq x y z
N MET A 1 -18.59 -20.83 -3.96
CA MET A 1 -19.16 -19.93 -2.96
C MET A 1 -18.06 -19.33 -2.10
N PRO A 2 -18.03 -18.03 -1.96
CA PRO A 2 -17.08 -17.44 -1.02
C PRO A 2 -17.45 -17.88 0.40
N GLU A 3 -16.46 -17.93 1.25
CA GLU A 3 -16.67 -18.21 2.64
C GLU A 3 -17.45 -17.07 3.29
N ARG A 4 -18.24 -17.39 4.30
CA ARG A 4 -19.01 -16.37 5.02
C ARG A 4 -18.10 -15.39 5.75
N ALA A 5 -16.98 -15.89 6.28
CA ALA A 5 -16.00 -15.07 6.97
C ALA A 5 -14.69 -15.84 7.11
N SER A 6 -13.62 -15.11 7.31
CA SER A 6 -12.33 -15.70 7.65
C SER A 6 -11.70 -14.89 8.78
N PHE A 7 -10.80 -15.53 9.51
CA PHE A 7 -10.21 -14.97 10.71
C PHE A 7 -8.71 -15.23 10.73
N GLY A 8 -7.96 -14.33 11.33
CA GLY A 8 -6.52 -14.54 11.46
C GLY A 8 -5.86 -13.43 12.25
N THR A 9 -4.54 -13.47 12.25
CA THR A 9 -3.71 -12.42 12.85
C THR A 9 -2.66 -11.99 11.83
N TRP A 10 -2.11 -10.79 12.01
CA TRP A 10 -1.04 -10.34 11.11
C TRP A 10 0.18 -11.26 11.14
N ASN A 11 0.46 -11.88 12.28
CA ASN A 11 1.58 -12.81 12.38
C ASN A 11 1.38 -14.08 11.54
N GLY A 12 0.14 -14.42 11.25
CA GLY A 12 -0.20 -15.55 10.39
C GLY A 12 -0.26 -15.21 8.91
N VAL A 13 -0.11 -13.94 8.56
CA VAL A 13 -0.16 -13.48 7.18
C VAL A 13 1.27 -13.38 6.65
N GLU A 14 1.55 -14.10 5.56
CA GLU A 14 2.86 -14.10 4.96
C GLU A 14 3.17 -12.73 4.36
N SER A 15 4.37 -12.21 4.65
CA SER A 15 4.80 -10.95 4.06
C SER A 15 5.46 -11.20 2.70
N TRP A 16 5.42 -10.20 1.85
CA TRP A 16 6.15 -10.23 0.60
C TRP A 16 6.80 -8.87 0.35
N GLU A 17 7.94 -8.90 -0.30
CA GLU A 17 8.67 -7.67 -0.62
C GLU A 17 8.13 -7.09 -1.92
N PHE A 18 7.39 -5.99 -1.79
CA PHE A 18 6.81 -5.28 -2.92
C PHE A 18 7.93 -4.67 -3.77
N ARG A 19 8.89 -4.07 -3.10
CA ARG A 19 10.13 -3.56 -3.66
C ARG A 19 11.13 -3.46 -2.51
N PRO A 20 12.43 -3.26 -2.78
CA PRO A 20 13.42 -3.21 -1.70
C PRO A 20 13.01 -2.25 -0.58
N GLY A 21 13.03 -2.75 0.65
CA GLY A 21 12.68 -1.99 1.84
C GLY A 21 11.20 -1.77 2.08
N VAL A 22 10.32 -2.36 1.25
CA VAL A 22 8.87 -2.23 1.40
C VAL A 22 8.26 -3.62 1.47
N ASN A 23 7.76 -3.98 2.63
CA ASN A 23 7.14 -5.29 2.88
C ASN A 23 5.65 -5.15 3.12
N ILE A 24 4.87 -6.03 2.52
CA ILE A 24 3.43 -5.98 2.58
C ILE A 24 2.88 -7.29 3.13
N HIS A 25 1.94 -7.16 4.08
CA HIS A 25 1.08 -8.24 4.54
C HIS A 25 -0.32 -7.87 4.06
N ALA A 26 -0.97 -8.72 3.30
CA ALA A 26 -2.26 -8.38 2.68
C ALA A 26 -3.34 -9.37 3.05
N VAL A 27 -4.51 -8.83 3.40
CA VAL A 27 -5.71 -9.59 3.69
C VAL A 27 -6.84 -8.95 2.90
N GLY A 28 -7.58 -9.72 2.14
CA GLY A 28 -8.60 -9.11 1.30
C GLY A 28 -9.84 -9.96 1.10
N GLY A 29 -10.91 -9.28 0.81
CA GLY A 29 -12.15 -9.85 0.31
C GLY A 29 -12.26 -9.63 -1.20
N GLU A 30 -13.49 -9.64 -1.68
CA GLU A 30 -13.74 -9.44 -3.12
C GLU A 30 -13.59 -7.98 -3.55
N GLN A 31 -13.92 -7.06 -2.66
CA GLN A 31 -13.99 -5.64 -2.99
C GLN A 31 -12.92 -4.80 -2.33
N VAL A 32 -12.42 -5.23 -1.20
CA VAL A 32 -11.46 -4.45 -0.42
C VAL A 32 -10.25 -5.28 -0.02
N LEU A 33 -9.09 -4.68 -0.13
CA LEU A 33 -7.83 -5.23 0.33
C LEU A 33 -7.34 -4.37 1.49
N VAL A 34 -6.91 -5.01 2.56
CA VAL A 34 -6.29 -4.30 3.68
C VAL A 34 -4.86 -4.79 3.81
N CYS A 35 -3.91 -3.87 3.80
CA CYS A 35 -2.50 -4.19 3.89
C CYS A 35 -1.90 -3.57 5.14
N ARG A 36 -1.02 -4.33 5.80
CA ARG A 36 -0.06 -3.73 6.72
C ARG A 36 1.23 -3.60 5.94
N VAL A 37 1.74 -2.39 5.88
CA VAL A 37 2.94 -2.07 5.11
C VAL A 37 4.04 -1.61 6.05
N ASP A 38 5.22 -2.20 5.89
CA ASP A 38 6.40 -1.85 6.67
C ASP A 38 7.44 -1.28 5.72
N TYR A 39 7.88 -0.05 5.99
CA TYR A 39 8.96 0.59 5.25
C TYR A 39 10.22 0.61 6.11
N ASP A 40 11.32 0.13 5.56
CA ASP A 40 12.62 0.28 6.18
C ASP A 40 13.07 1.75 6.08
N PRO A 41 13.96 2.19 6.99
CA PRO A 41 14.49 3.56 6.93
C PRO A 41 15.08 3.89 5.56
N GLY A 42 14.70 5.03 5.01
CA GLY A 42 15.19 5.54 3.75
C GLY A 42 14.47 5.03 2.51
N PHE A 43 13.42 4.22 2.67
CA PHE A 43 12.72 3.63 1.55
C PHE A 43 11.32 4.21 1.37
N GLY A 44 10.72 3.90 0.25
CA GLY A 44 9.39 4.37 -0.09
C GLY A 44 8.99 3.98 -1.50
N VAL A 45 7.90 4.55 -1.95
CA VAL A 45 7.38 4.35 -3.31
C VAL A 45 7.30 5.69 -4.00
N GLY A 46 7.92 5.81 -5.17
CA GLY A 46 7.94 7.03 -5.95
C GLY A 46 6.58 7.42 -6.50
N GLU A 47 6.54 8.51 -7.25
CA GLU A 47 5.30 9.02 -7.79
C GLU A 47 4.53 7.97 -8.58
N HIS A 48 3.26 7.82 -8.24
CA HIS A 48 2.34 6.89 -8.89
C HIS A 48 0.91 7.33 -8.60
N SER A 49 -0.04 6.72 -9.31
CA SER A 49 -1.46 6.93 -9.06
C SER A 49 -2.19 5.60 -9.27
N HIS A 50 -3.37 5.51 -8.67
CA HIS A 50 -4.25 4.37 -8.84
C HIS A 50 -5.47 4.86 -9.61
N GLU A 51 -5.63 4.40 -10.83
CA GLU A 51 -6.67 4.92 -11.70
C GLU A 51 -8.08 4.62 -11.22
N HIS A 52 -8.28 3.43 -10.65
CA HIS A 52 -9.61 2.96 -10.24
C HIS A 52 -9.74 2.70 -8.75
N THR A 53 -8.65 2.69 -8.02
CA THR A 53 -8.63 2.32 -6.59
C THR A 53 -8.56 3.55 -5.70
N GLU A 54 -9.44 3.59 -4.72
CA GLU A 54 -9.38 4.54 -3.62
C GLU A 54 -8.55 3.94 -2.50
N GLN A 55 -7.72 4.75 -1.86
CA GLN A 55 -6.81 4.30 -0.83
C GLN A 55 -7.01 5.12 0.45
N VAL A 56 -7.10 4.42 1.58
CA VAL A 56 -7.10 5.04 2.90
C VAL A 56 -5.89 4.52 3.64
N MET A 57 -5.07 5.43 4.16
CA MET A 57 -3.85 5.09 4.90
C MET A 57 -3.97 5.52 6.35
N ILE A 58 -3.52 4.67 7.27
CA ILE A 58 -3.50 4.97 8.70
C ILE A 58 -2.12 4.60 9.23
N VAL A 59 -1.36 5.59 9.68
CA VAL A 59 -0.01 5.34 10.21
C VAL A 59 -0.13 4.75 11.61
N THR A 60 0.57 3.67 11.87
CA THR A 60 0.59 2.98 13.17
C THR A 60 1.89 3.15 13.91
N GLU A 61 3.02 3.28 13.20
CA GLU A 61 4.34 3.48 13.82
C GLU A 61 5.20 4.34 12.91
N GLY A 62 6.08 5.12 13.52
CA GLY A 62 7.05 5.92 12.78
C GLY A 62 6.45 7.13 12.10
N GLU A 63 7.09 7.56 11.03
CA GLU A 63 6.68 8.75 10.28
C GLU A 63 6.74 8.49 8.79
N LEU A 64 5.72 8.95 8.08
CA LEU A 64 5.65 8.89 6.63
C LEU A 64 5.61 10.29 6.05
N GLU A 65 6.40 10.51 5.01
CA GLU A 65 6.26 11.71 4.20
C GLU A 65 5.36 11.34 3.01
N LEU A 66 4.19 11.96 2.97
CA LEU A 66 3.24 11.78 1.87
C LEU A 66 3.22 13.04 1.03
N THR A 67 3.52 12.90 -0.26
CA THR A 67 3.47 14.01 -1.21
C THR A 67 2.31 13.79 -2.17
N VAL A 68 1.39 14.74 -2.20
CA VAL A 68 0.22 14.72 -3.08
C VAL A 68 0.16 16.05 -3.82
N ASP A 69 0.13 15.98 -5.14
CA ASP A 69 0.08 17.18 -5.99
C ASP A 69 1.15 18.22 -5.62
N GLY A 70 2.36 17.74 -5.29
CA GLY A 70 3.48 18.61 -4.95
C GLY A 70 3.48 19.11 -3.50
N GLU A 71 2.47 18.81 -2.71
CA GLU A 71 2.41 19.18 -1.30
C GLU A 71 2.82 18.01 -0.44
N THR A 72 3.83 18.20 0.41
CA THR A 72 4.33 17.16 1.30
C THR A 72 3.80 17.36 2.70
N ARG A 73 3.27 16.30 3.30
CA ARG A 73 2.82 16.27 4.68
C ARG A 73 3.49 15.13 5.41
N MET A 74 3.84 15.38 6.66
CA MET A 74 4.37 14.36 7.55
C MET A 74 3.22 13.72 8.31
N LEU A 75 3.09 12.40 8.17
CA LEU A 75 2.08 11.62 8.89
C LEU A 75 2.76 10.80 9.99
N ARG A 76 2.24 10.88 11.18
CA ARG A 76 2.73 10.14 12.36
C ARG A 76 1.67 9.17 12.85
N ALA A 77 2.04 8.33 13.79
CA ALA A 77 1.11 7.35 14.37
C ALA A 77 -0.21 8.02 14.77
N GLY A 78 -1.32 7.48 14.28
CA GLY A 78 -2.65 8.04 14.50
C GLY A 78 -3.14 8.97 13.39
N ASP A 79 -2.25 9.42 12.51
CA ASP A 79 -2.66 10.24 11.37
C ASP A 79 -3.15 9.36 10.23
N TRP A 80 -4.02 9.91 9.41
CA TRP A 80 -4.59 9.20 8.28
C TRP A 80 -4.62 10.09 7.04
N ALA A 81 -4.72 9.46 5.89
CA ALA A 81 -4.90 10.15 4.62
C ALA A 81 -5.86 9.35 3.74
N VAL A 82 -6.64 10.05 2.94
CA VAL A 82 -7.47 9.46 1.90
C VAL A 82 -6.94 9.94 0.56
N ILE A 83 -6.59 9.00 -0.30
CA ILE A 83 -6.10 9.31 -1.63
C ILE A 83 -7.11 8.79 -2.63
N ASN A 84 -7.80 9.71 -3.28
CA ASN A 84 -8.83 9.37 -4.25
C ASN A 84 -8.21 8.83 -5.54
N ARG A 85 -9.05 8.21 -6.35
CA ARG A 85 -8.64 7.65 -7.64
C ARG A 85 -7.95 8.70 -8.50
N GLY A 86 -6.87 8.30 -9.16
CA GLY A 86 -6.16 9.14 -10.11
C GLY A 86 -5.25 10.20 -9.52
N VAL A 87 -5.22 10.34 -8.19
CA VAL A 87 -4.38 11.36 -7.55
C VAL A 87 -2.94 10.89 -7.49
N VAL A 88 -2.05 11.66 -8.07
CA VAL A 88 -0.62 11.35 -8.09
C VAL A 88 -0.03 11.58 -6.70
N HIS A 89 0.68 10.60 -6.20
CA HIS A 89 1.27 10.69 -4.86
C HIS A 89 2.56 9.88 -4.77
N SER A 90 3.36 10.19 -3.77
CA SER A 90 4.54 9.42 -3.40
C SER A 90 4.63 9.33 -1.89
N VAL A 91 5.24 8.25 -1.42
CA VAL A 91 5.33 7.96 0.01
C VAL A 91 6.75 7.54 0.33
N ARG A 92 7.33 8.11 1.37
CA ARG A 92 8.65 7.68 1.83
C ARG A 92 8.79 7.86 3.33
N THR A 93 9.80 7.22 3.90
CA THR A 93 10.15 7.40 5.30
C THR A 93 11.65 7.59 5.44
N GLU A 94 12.06 8.42 6.37
CA GLU A 94 13.47 8.59 6.68
C GLU A 94 13.94 7.57 7.72
N ASN A 95 13.12 7.36 8.74
CA ASN A 95 13.51 6.55 9.91
C ASN A 95 12.74 5.25 10.07
N GLY A 96 11.91 4.91 9.12
CA GLY A 96 11.06 3.72 9.18
C GLY A 96 9.63 4.06 9.55
N ALA A 97 8.70 3.27 9.03
CA ALA A 97 7.28 3.47 9.31
C ALA A 97 6.49 2.20 9.08
N GLN A 98 5.36 2.11 9.78
CA GLN A 98 4.37 1.07 9.54
C GLN A 98 3.03 1.75 9.39
N PHE A 99 2.26 1.31 8.42
CA PHE A 99 0.91 1.81 8.26
C PHE A 99 -0.02 0.70 7.77
N ILE A 100 -1.31 0.92 8.00
CA ILE A 100 -2.37 0.08 7.45
C ILE A 100 -2.97 0.86 6.29
N GLU A 101 -3.23 0.18 5.18
CA GLU A 101 -3.97 0.78 4.09
C GLU A 101 -5.13 -0.09 3.65
N ALA A 102 -6.23 0.54 3.32
CA ALA A 102 -7.40 -0.10 2.74
C ALA A 102 -7.52 0.38 1.29
N LEU A 103 -7.71 -0.55 0.39
CA LEU A 103 -7.75 -0.28 -1.06
C LEU A 103 -8.98 -0.94 -1.66
N ALA A 104 -9.77 -0.17 -2.37
CA ALA A 104 -10.99 -0.69 -3.02
C ALA A 104 -11.22 0.04 -4.35
N PRO A 105 -11.52 -0.69 -5.43
CA PRO A 105 -11.43 -2.14 -5.57
C PRO A 105 -10.01 -2.66 -5.41
N VAL A 106 -9.87 -3.97 -5.26
CA VAL A 106 -8.57 -4.60 -4.99
C VAL A 106 -7.61 -4.35 -6.14
N PRO A 107 -6.47 -3.69 -5.86
CA PRO A 107 -5.46 -3.49 -6.88
C PRO A 107 -4.58 -4.72 -7.00
N LEU A 108 -4.30 -5.14 -8.23
CA LEU A 108 -3.54 -6.37 -8.45
C LEU A 108 -2.06 -6.25 -8.07
N ASP A 109 -1.52 -5.04 -8.08
CA ASP A 109 -0.13 -4.82 -7.73
C ASP A 109 0.15 -4.95 -6.23
N HIS A 110 -0.90 -5.06 -5.40
CA HIS A 110 -0.75 -5.23 -3.96
C HIS A 110 -1.03 -6.67 -3.51
N VAL A 111 -1.30 -7.58 -4.44
CA VAL A 111 -1.47 -8.99 -4.11
C VAL A 111 -0.27 -9.78 -4.60
N PRO A 112 0.22 -10.76 -3.82
CA PRO A 112 1.42 -11.50 -4.19
C PRO A 112 1.15 -12.61 -5.21
N ASP A 113 0.43 -12.31 -6.26
CA ASP A 113 0.10 -13.26 -7.31
C ASP A 113 0.71 -12.78 -8.62
N ARG A 114 1.84 -13.37 -8.96
CA ARG A 114 2.61 -12.94 -10.12
C ARG A 114 1.96 -13.23 -11.46
N GLU A 115 1.00 -14.14 -11.49
CA GLU A 115 0.29 -14.43 -12.72
C GLU A 115 -0.70 -13.36 -13.07
N ARG A 116 -1.02 -12.49 -12.10
CA ARG A 116 -2.04 -11.47 -12.25
C ARG A 116 -1.50 -10.07 -12.32
N ASP A 117 -0.16 -9.89 -12.25
CA ASP A 117 0.43 -9.23 -12.05
C ASP A 117 1.10 -8.13 -11.77
N LEU A 118 1.78 -8.03 -10.99
CA LEU A 118 2.65 -7.01 -10.55
C LEU A 118 3.60 -6.63 -11.65
N VAL A 119 3.35 -5.55 -12.29
CA VAL A 119 4.29 -4.97 -13.23
C VAL A 119 4.94 -3.78 -12.56
N LEU A 120 6.22 -3.89 -12.28
CA LEU A 120 7.01 -2.75 -11.82
C LEU A 120 7.49 -1.99 -13.06
N GLY A 121 7.43 -0.67 -13.01
CA GLY A 121 7.95 0.16 -14.06
C GLY A 121 9.47 0.05 -14.18
N ALA A 122 10.02 0.53 -15.28
CA ALA A 122 11.46 0.45 -15.54
C ALA A 122 12.29 1.18 -14.49
N ASP A 123 11.72 2.14 -13.82
CA ASP A 123 12.36 2.90 -12.74
C ASP A 123 12.11 2.29 -11.36
N GLY A 124 11.48 1.13 -11.30
CA GLY A 124 11.11 0.49 -10.04
C GLY A 124 9.79 0.98 -9.46
N GLY A 125 9.07 1.85 -10.14
CA GLY A 125 7.74 2.26 -9.75
C GLY A 125 6.72 1.19 -10.11
N SER A 126 5.66 1.05 -9.33
CA SER A 126 4.63 0.09 -9.65
C SER A 126 3.74 0.62 -10.78
N GLN A 127 3.40 -0.27 -11.69
CA GLN A 127 2.35 -0.02 -12.66
C GLN A 127 1.10 -0.72 -12.16
N HIS A 128 0.08 0.05 -11.94
CA HIS A 128 -1.12 -0.47 -11.33
C HIS A 128 -1.93 -1.27 -12.34
N VAL A 129 -2.20 -2.52 -12.01
CA VAL A 129 -3.07 -3.37 -12.82
C VAL A 129 -4.31 -3.67 -12.00
N GLU A 130 -5.46 -3.26 -12.47
CA GLU A 130 -6.71 -3.44 -11.75
C GLU A 130 -7.59 -4.49 -12.39
N ARG A 131 -8.48 -5.04 -11.60
CA ARG A 131 -9.42 -6.05 -12.05
C ARG A 131 -10.56 -5.47 -12.88
#